data_206257409b27ed4772eba628a63d229f
#
_entry.id   206257409b27ed4772eba628a63d229f
#
_cell.length_a   1.000
_cell.length_b   1.000
_cell.length_c   1.000
_cell.angle_alpha   90.00
_cell.angle_beta   90.00
_cell.angle_gamma   90.00
#
_symmetry.space_group_name_H-M   'P 1'
#
loop_
_entity.id
_entity.type
_entity.pdbx_description
1 polymer ?
#
loop_
_entity_poly.entity_id
_entity_poly.type
_entity_poly.pdbx_seq_one_letter_code
_entity_poly.pdbx_strand_id
1 'polypeptide(L)'
;MRKYFRNDEKCRRFHLNHGQMNFILMVILFVFIISSVVWLIPDMGIDHDKGSISSELTVQETTEGNVARTSYVDAEGKLTCAIDKHYATIVKTLDEEGRIIEEQYLDEQGKPMGYYGYCGISYVYEGNTVKITYLDKDEKPVETQSGYAVILRSFNEKGQAVDDDYYDEEMNPVMCTGGYYGFHRIYNDQGQNSENVYLGMNGLPVCNSSGYAREKYLFDKEKRVARKFYFDVNGEATTGPVGQFGEAYTYDGNSRITKVVFLGKDGSPQAVSAGYTISEWNYYRDGTLKTNMYFDESGNPVSLSKGQYGVKYVNGVTLYLNQYGRVKLCVDNLLNGYPFMVVVVGGILCVLLCLLPERMRLGMLGIYVLFILYETLMFREVGDTRTNLKLFSYAGKFLTDFTIREGMINNIWLFIPFGTGSYAVFKRKRVWVAAFFFSVAIELIQYFTGLGIAELDDVFGNTLGGVIGVMMGMIVLEMLENRKRVSI
;
A
#
# COMPACT_ATOMS: atom_id res chain seq x y z
N MET A 1 27.99 -1.04 -71.17
CA MET A 1 28.09 -2.10 -70.17
C MET A 1 27.60 -1.54 -68.83
N ARG A 2 26.30 -1.62 -68.55
CA ARG A 2 25.66 -1.42 -67.22
C ARG A 2 24.41 -2.28 -67.23
N LYS A 3 24.53 -3.48 -66.75
CA LYS A 3 23.42 -4.39 -66.43
C LYS A 3 23.68 -5.02 -65.05
N TYR A 4 22.57 -5.19 -64.32
CA TYR A 4 22.43 -5.98 -63.09
C TYR A 4 22.96 -5.36 -61.78
N PHE A 5 22.00 -4.86 -61.00
CA PHE A 5 21.63 -5.41 -59.68
C PHE A 5 20.29 -4.77 -59.27
N ARG A 6 19.21 -5.45 -59.59
CA ARG A 6 17.89 -5.18 -59.03
C ARG A 6 17.65 -6.28 -58.02
N ASN A 7 18.05 -6.05 -56.78
CA ASN A 7 17.63 -6.90 -55.67
C ASN A 7 16.20 -6.49 -55.29
N ASP A 8 15.25 -7.28 -55.80
CA ASP A 8 13.88 -7.34 -55.30
C ASP A 8 13.90 -8.04 -53.93
N GLU A 9 14.18 -7.35 -52.87
CA GLU A 9 13.77 -7.74 -51.52
C GLU A 9 12.26 -7.56 -51.42
N LYS A 10 11.52 -8.61 -51.82
CA LYS A 10 10.11 -8.78 -51.44
C LYS A 10 10.02 -8.89 -49.97
N CYS A 11 9.85 -7.74 -49.29
CA CYS A 11 9.32 -7.67 -47.94
C CYS A 11 7.96 -8.39 -47.97
N ARG A 12 7.92 -9.67 -47.61
CA ARG A 12 6.68 -10.41 -47.39
C ARG A 12 5.98 -9.76 -46.22
N ARG A 13 5.07 -8.80 -46.47
CA ARG A 13 4.08 -8.38 -45.50
C ARG A 13 3.28 -9.63 -45.16
N PHE A 14 3.42 -10.10 -43.91
CA PHE A 14 2.52 -11.11 -43.36
C PHE A 14 1.12 -10.49 -43.28
N HIS A 15 0.30 -10.69 -44.30
CA HIS A 15 -1.12 -10.38 -44.27
C HIS A 15 -1.85 -11.52 -43.53
N LEU A 16 -2.05 -11.34 -42.22
CA LEU A 16 -2.95 -12.22 -41.48
C LEU A 16 -4.37 -12.06 -42.05
N ASN A 17 -5.05 -13.14 -42.33
CA ASN A 17 -6.46 -13.09 -42.70
C ASN A 17 -7.30 -12.70 -41.44
N HIS A 18 -8.56 -12.28 -41.71
CA HIS A 18 -9.44 -11.78 -40.61
C HIS A 18 -9.65 -12.81 -39.49
N GLY A 19 -9.77 -14.11 -39.85
CA GLY A 19 -9.91 -15.19 -38.87
C GLY A 19 -8.65 -15.42 -38.04
N GLN A 20 -7.46 -15.34 -38.65
CA GLN A 20 -6.19 -15.43 -37.92
C GLN A 20 -5.99 -14.25 -36.96
N MET A 21 -6.35 -13.04 -37.38
CA MET A 21 -6.30 -11.87 -36.54
C MET A 21 -7.21 -12.03 -35.31
N ASN A 22 -8.45 -12.45 -35.50
CA ASN A 22 -9.40 -12.66 -34.43
C ASN A 22 -8.98 -13.77 -33.46
N PHE A 23 -8.39 -14.86 -34.02
CA PHE A 23 -7.83 -15.91 -33.17
C PHE A 23 -6.68 -15.41 -32.30
N ILE A 24 -5.74 -14.62 -32.82
CA ILE A 24 -4.66 -14.02 -32.07
C ILE A 24 -5.21 -13.09 -30.99
N LEU A 25 -6.20 -12.24 -31.32
CA LEU A 25 -6.84 -11.35 -30.35
C LEU A 25 -7.54 -12.12 -29.21
N MET A 26 -8.23 -13.23 -29.53
CA MET A 26 -8.83 -14.11 -28.51
C MET A 26 -7.78 -14.71 -27.58
N VAL A 27 -6.65 -15.18 -28.13
CA VAL A 27 -5.55 -15.72 -27.31
C VAL A 27 -4.97 -14.64 -26.40
N ILE A 28 -4.72 -13.44 -26.91
CA ILE A 28 -4.22 -12.31 -26.12
C ILE A 28 -5.19 -11.98 -24.98
N LEU A 29 -6.50 -11.86 -25.28
CA LEU A 29 -7.52 -11.57 -24.26
C LEU A 29 -7.62 -12.70 -23.24
N PHE A 30 -7.56 -13.95 -23.66
CA PHE A 30 -7.59 -15.10 -22.76
C PHE A 30 -6.39 -15.09 -21.79
N VAL A 31 -5.18 -14.88 -22.32
CA VAL A 31 -3.97 -14.76 -21.51
C VAL A 31 -4.08 -13.58 -20.53
N PHE A 32 -4.57 -12.42 -20.99
CA PHE A 32 -4.76 -11.25 -20.14
C PHE A 32 -5.76 -11.53 -19.00
N ILE A 33 -6.91 -12.16 -19.29
CA ILE A 33 -7.92 -12.52 -18.29
C ILE A 33 -7.33 -13.47 -17.24
N ILE A 34 -6.66 -14.54 -17.68
CA ILE A 34 -6.02 -15.49 -16.75
C ILE A 34 -4.94 -14.82 -15.91
N SER A 35 -4.08 -14.03 -16.54
CA SER A 35 -3.04 -13.28 -15.80
C SER A 35 -3.65 -12.33 -14.77
N SER A 36 -4.73 -11.60 -15.12
CA SER A 36 -5.43 -10.71 -14.19
C SER A 36 -5.99 -11.48 -12.99
N VAL A 37 -6.62 -12.66 -13.23
CA VAL A 37 -7.12 -13.51 -12.14
C VAL A 37 -5.98 -13.98 -11.24
N VAL A 38 -4.88 -14.49 -11.82
CA VAL A 38 -3.73 -14.98 -11.05
C VAL A 38 -3.11 -13.88 -10.21
N TRP A 39 -2.94 -12.68 -10.76
CA TRP A 39 -2.33 -11.56 -10.07
C TRP A 39 -3.23 -10.89 -9.02
N LEU A 40 -4.54 -11.08 -9.12
CA LEU A 40 -5.51 -10.65 -8.13
C LEU A 40 -5.84 -11.72 -7.09
N ILE A 41 -5.22 -12.89 -7.14
CA ILE A 41 -5.19 -13.78 -5.98
C ILE A 41 -4.29 -13.08 -4.95
N PRO A 42 -4.82 -12.71 -3.77
CA PRO A 42 -3.98 -12.16 -2.71
C PRO A 42 -2.81 -13.13 -2.49
N ASP A 43 -1.61 -12.59 -2.36
CA ASP A 43 -0.50 -13.42 -1.92
C ASP A 43 -1.03 -14.14 -0.69
N MET A 44 -1.07 -15.47 -0.73
CA MET A 44 -1.40 -16.27 0.43
C MET A 44 -0.26 -16.04 1.39
N GLY A 45 -0.33 -14.85 2.02
CA GLY A 45 0.66 -14.32 2.90
C GLY A 45 0.87 -15.27 4.05
N ILE A 46 1.90 -15.04 4.79
CA ILE A 46 2.17 -15.67 6.06
C ILE A 46 0.84 -15.75 6.80
N ASP A 47 0.35 -16.96 7.05
CA ASP A 47 -0.80 -17.13 7.92
C ASP A 47 -0.34 -16.67 9.31
N HIS A 48 -0.70 -15.46 9.67
CA HIS A 48 -0.28 -14.77 10.90
C HIS A 48 -0.59 -15.54 12.18
N ASP A 49 -1.46 -16.55 12.10
CA ASP A 49 -1.79 -17.47 13.18
C ASP A 49 -1.09 -18.84 13.02
N LYS A 50 -0.39 -19.11 11.89
CA LYS A 50 0.40 -20.33 11.66
C LYS A 50 1.89 -20.07 11.84
N GLY A 51 2.58 -21.08 12.27
CA GLY A 51 3.99 -21.03 12.62
C GLY A 51 4.21 -20.72 14.10
N SER A 52 5.45 -20.58 14.49
CA SER A 52 5.84 -20.33 15.89
C SER A 52 6.32 -18.89 16.07
N ILE A 53 5.88 -18.25 17.13
CA ILE A 53 6.42 -16.97 17.56
C ILE A 53 7.76 -17.20 18.27
N SER A 54 8.62 -16.17 18.32
CA SER A 54 9.97 -16.26 18.90
C SER A 54 10.00 -16.81 20.32
N SER A 55 8.97 -16.53 21.15
CA SER A 55 8.86 -17.05 22.52
C SER A 55 8.54 -18.55 22.63
N GLU A 56 8.14 -19.20 21.55
CA GLU A 56 7.84 -20.64 21.47
C GLU A 56 9.01 -21.44 20.88
N LEU A 57 9.94 -20.74 20.24
CA LEU A 57 11.13 -21.32 19.63
C LEU A 57 12.29 -21.35 20.64
N THR A 58 13.18 -22.29 20.48
CA THR A 58 14.45 -22.29 21.21
C THR A 58 15.37 -21.26 20.58
N VAL A 59 15.90 -20.34 21.40
CA VAL A 59 16.89 -19.35 20.96
C VAL A 59 18.29 -19.96 21.13
N GLN A 60 19.05 -20.02 20.06
CA GLN A 60 20.44 -20.41 20.05
C GLN A 60 21.32 -19.19 19.83
N GLU A 61 22.19 -18.90 20.78
CA GLU A 61 23.15 -17.79 20.68
C GLU A 61 24.56 -18.36 20.54
N THR A 62 25.30 -17.90 19.56
CA THR A 62 26.72 -18.25 19.35
C THR A 62 27.49 -16.95 19.12
N THR A 63 28.73 -16.94 19.64
CA THR A 63 29.66 -15.82 19.42
C THR A 63 30.98 -16.39 18.96
N GLU A 64 31.46 -15.97 17.80
CA GLU A 64 32.73 -16.32 17.21
C GLU A 64 33.51 -15.04 16.91
N GLY A 65 34.57 -14.79 17.73
CA GLY A 65 35.31 -13.53 17.64
C GLY A 65 34.41 -12.33 17.94
N ASN A 66 34.23 -11.43 16.97
CA ASN A 66 33.37 -10.24 17.04
C ASN A 66 32.01 -10.44 16.39
N VAL A 67 31.64 -11.66 16.00
CA VAL A 67 30.35 -11.96 15.36
C VAL A 67 29.46 -12.72 16.34
N ALA A 68 28.32 -12.13 16.68
CA ALA A 68 27.28 -12.74 17.49
C ALA A 68 26.10 -13.16 16.57
N ARG A 69 25.60 -14.37 16.75
CA ARG A 69 24.47 -14.93 16.02
C ARG A 69 23.38 -15.31 16.99
N THR A 70 22.15 -14.87 16.73
CA THR A 70 20.96 -15.33 17.44
C THR A 70 20.05 -16.02 16.43
N SER A 71 19.81 -17.30 16.63
CA SER A 71 19.04 -18.16 15.74
C SER A 71 17.82 -18.73 16.45
N TYR A 72 16.72 -18.88 15.73
CA TYR A 72 15.49 -19.50 16.20
C TYR A 72 15.38 -20.90 15.62
N VAL A 73 15.18 -21.89 16.50
CA VAL A 73 15.03 -23.30 16.10
C VAL A 73 13.74 -23.90 16.68
N ASP A 74 13.13 -24.80 15.91
CA ASP A 74 11.96 -25.57 16.34
C ASP A 74 12.34 -26.70 17.34
N ALA A 75 11.34 -27.49 17.74
CA ALA A 75 11.51 -28.58 18.68
C ALA A 75 12.47 -29.69 18.17
N GLU A 76 12.61 -29.81 16.86
CA GLU A 76 13.48 -30.73 16.16
C GLU A 76 14.92 -30.18 15.97
N GLY A 77 15.15 -28.93 16.39
CA GLY A 77 16.43 -28.23 16.26
C GLY A 77 16.72 -27.66 14.88
N LYS A 78 15.68 -27.53 14.03
CA LYS A 78 15.81 -26.97 12.70
C LYS A 78 15.59 -25.45 12.75
N LEU A 79 16.40 -24.69 12.00
CA LEU A 79 16.23 -23.26 11.81
C LEU A 79 14.84 -22.96 11.27
N THR A 80 14.15 -22.01 11.90
CA THR A 80 12.77 -21.64 11.59
C THR A 80 12.60 -20.13 11.68
N CYS A 81 12.00 -19.52 10.67
CA CYS A 81 11.62 -18.11 10.75
C CYS A 81 10.56 -17.90 11.82
N ALA A 82 10.88 -17.10 12.84
CA ALA A 82 9.91 -16.69 13.83
C ALA A 82 8.91 -15.71 13.19
N ILE A 83 7.60 -15.99 13.32
CA ILE A 83 6.54 -15.20 12.63
C ILE A 83 6.49 -13.76 13.11
N ASP A 84 6.88 -13.48 14.35
CA ASP A 84 6.93 -12.14 14.95
C ASP A 84 8.24 -11.40 14.69
N LYS A 85 9.27 -12.06 14.13
CA LYS A 85 10.58 -11.48 13.78
C LYS A 85 10.80 -11.40 12.28
N HIS A 86 10.15 -12.27 11.51
CA HIS A 86 10.29 -12.41 10.06
C HIS A 86 11.68 -12.83 9.57
N TYR A 87 12.51 -13.42 10.44
CA TYR A 87 13.80 -14.02 10.10
C TYR A 87 14.08 -15.25 10.99
N ALA A 88 14.96 -16.12 10.52
CA ALA A 88 15.41 -17.28 11.28
C ALA A 88 16.68 -16.98 12.08
N THR A 89 17.55 -16.10 11.57
CA THR A 89 18.81 -15.73 12.24
C THR A 89 19.06 -14.23 12.07
N ILE A 90 19.49 -13.58 13.14
CA ILE A 90 20.15 -12.28 13.08
C ILE A 90 21.64 -12.45 13.37
N VAL A 91 22.47 -11.87 12.53
CA VAL A 91 23.92 -11.83 12.67
C VAL A 91 24.32 -10.41 13.02
N LYS A 92 25.09 -10.22 14.09
CA LYS A 92 25.59 -8.93 14.54
C LYS A 92 27.11 -8.94 14.55
N THR A 93 27.71 -8.00 13.85
CA THR A 93 29.17 -7.77 13.93
C THR A 93 29.43 -6.64 14.90
N LEU A 94 30.37 -6.81 15.80
CA LEU A 94 30.73 -5.85 16.84
C LEU A 94 32.09 -5.23 16.58
N ASP A 95 32.31 -3.99 17.02
CA ASP A 95 33.63 -3.37 17.07
C ASP A 95 34.40 -3.75 18.34
N GLU A 96 35.60 -3.19 18.52
CA GLU A 96 36.45 -3.46 19.69
C GLU A 96 35.85 -2.97 21.01
N GLU A 97 34.93 -1.98 20.93
CA GLU A 97 34.18 -1.44 22.09
C GLU A 97 32.90 -2.23 22.37
N GLY A 98 32.59 -3.26 21.56
CA GLY A 98 31.40 -4.10 21.69
C GLY A 98 30.12 -3.46 21.14
N ARG A 99 30.23 -2.39 20.33
CA ARG A 99 29.07 -1.76 19.67
C ARG A 99 28.77 -2.50 18.38
N ILE A 100 27.49 -2.58 18.02
CA ILE A 100 27.06 -3.19 16.74
C ILE A 100 27.48 -2.28 15.59
N ILE A 101 28.27 -2.79 14.65
CA ILE A 101 28.65 -2.10 13.42
C ILE A 101 27.90 -2.63 12.21
N GLU A 102 27.30 -3.83 12.31
CA GLU A 102 26.49 -4.40 11.23
C GLU A 102 25.45 -5.38 11.81
N GLU A 103 24.27 -5.39 11.20
CA GLU A 103 23.23 -6.41 11.40
C GLU A 103 22.83 -7.00 10.05
N GLN A 104 22.65 -8.33 9.97
CA GLN A 104 22.11 -9.04 8.82
C GLN A 104 20.97 -9.95 9.26
N TYR A 105 19.90 -10.00 8.47
CA TYR A 105 18.74 -10.85 8.69
C TYR A 105 18.76 -12.00 7.68
N LEU A 106 18.64 -13.25 8.17
CA LEU A 106 18.75 -14.45 7.34
C LEU A 106 17.51 -15.34 7.48
N ASP A 107 17.15 -16.00 6.37
CA ASP A 107 16.12 -17.05 6.33
C ASP A 107 16.61 -18.39 6.88
N GLU A 108 15.76 -19.44 6.81
CA GLU A 108 16.11 -20.80 7.25
C GLU A 108 17.22 -21.45 6.41
N GLN A 109 17.52 -20.92 5.22
CA GLN A 109 18.58 -21.38 4.34
C GLN A 109 19.87 -20.57 4.49
N GLY A 110 19.88 -19.59 5.41
CA GLY A 110 21.02 -18.69 5.64
C GLY A 110 21.21 -17.64 4.54
N LYS A 111 20.19 -17.34 3.76
CA LYS A 111 20.20 -16.28 2.73
C LYS A 111 19.69 -14.98 3.31
N PRO A 112 20.18 -13.81 2.81
CA PRO A 112 19.63 -12.53 3.21
C PRO A 112 18.12 -12.46 3.01
N MET A 113 17.40 -12.07 4.05
CA MET A 113 15.95 -11.95 4.06
C MET A 113 15.55 -10.50 4.21
N GLY A 114 14.82 -9.96 3.22
CA GLY A 114 14.32 -8.59 3.24
C GLY A 114 13.07 -8.46 4.10
N TYR A 115 13.11 -7.52 5.05
CA TYR A 115 11.95 -7.07 5.80
C TYR A 115 11.90 -5.54 5.72
N TYR A 116 10.74 -4.95 5.43
CA TYR A 116 10.60 -3.51 5.18
C TYR A 116 11.51 -2.93 4.07
N GLY A 117 11.96 -3.78 3.14
CA GLY A 117 12.74 -3.36 1.97
C GLY A 117 14.25 -3.45 2.12
N TYR A 118 14.79 -3.84 3.29
CA TYR A 118 16.22 -4.01 3.53
C TYR A 118 16.54 -5.37 4.15
N CYS A 119 17.78 -5.85 3.98
CA CYS A 119 18.26 -7.14 4.49
C CYS A 119 19.28 -7.00 5.62
N GLY A 120 19.79 -5.81 5.86
CA GLY A 120 20.76 -5.52 6.90
C GLY A 120 20.87 -4.04 7.21
N ILE A 121 21.63 -3.71 8.24
CA ILE A 121 21.89 -2.34 8.69
C ILE A 121 23.39 -2.22 9.03
N SER A 122 24.03 -1.15 8.55
CA SER A 122 25.42 -0.81 8.92
C SER A 122 25.41 0.43 9.82
N TYR A 123 26.33 0.44 10.79
CA TYR A 123 26.50 1.52 11.77
C TYR A 123 27.93 2.05 11.73
N VAL A 124 28.10 3.36 11.57
CA VAL A 124 29.43 4.01 11.66
C VAL A 124 29.35 5.08 12.73
N TYR A 125 30.16 4.93 13.77
CA TYR A 125 30.18 5.80 14.93
C TYR A 125 31.26 6.88 14.81
N GLU A 126 30.89 8.15 14.93
CA GLU A 126 31.79 9.31 14.88
C GLU A 126 31.48 10.28 16.01
N GLY A 127 32.29 10.25 17.07
CA GLY A 127 32.06 11.08 18.25
C GLY A 127 30.70 10.79 18.91
N ASN A 128 29.82 11.79 18.94
CA ASN A 128 28.46 11.66 19.47
C ASN A 128 27.41 11.42 18.38
N THR A 129 27.80 10.99 17.19
CA THR A 129 26.89 10.69 16.09
C THR A 129 27.05 9.24 15.63
N VAL A 130 26.00 8.68 15.03
CA VAL A 130 26.02 7.41 14.32
C VAL A 130 25.35 7.56 12.97
N LYS A 131 26.05 7.14 11.93
CA LYS A 131 25.46 6.95 10.61
C LYS A 131 24.89 5.53 10.53
N ILE A 132 23.59 5.42 10.29
CA ILE A 132 22.83 4.17 10.17
C ILE A 132 22.47 4.04 8.70
N THR A 133 22.96 2.99 8.02
CA THR A 133 22.70 2.75 6.60
C THR A 133 21.90 1.47 6.44
N TYR A 134 20.76 1.52 5.76
CA TYR A 134 19.98 0.35 5.40
C TYR A 134 20.54 -0.30 4.15
N LEU A 135 20.67 -1.62 4.17
CA LEU A 135 21.38 -2.39 3.14
C LEU A 135 20.44 -3.38 2.44
N ASP A 136 20.62 -3.52 1.13
CA ASP A 136 19.98 -4.57 0.34
C ASP A 136 20.68 -5.93 0.51
N LYS A 137 20.25 -6.94 -0.26
CA LYS A 137 20.85 -8.28 -0.26
C LYS A 137 22.30 -8.33 -0.78
N ASP A 138 22.76 -7.30 -1.49
CA ASP A 138 24.10 -7.16 -2.05
C ASP A 138 24.95 -6.17 -1.22
N GLU A 139 24.52 -5.87 0.03
CA GLU A 139 25.17 -4.97 1.00
C GLU A 139 25.33 -3.53 0.51
N LYS A 140 24.46 -3.09 -0.40
CA LYS A 140 24.43 -1.72 -0.90
C LYS A 140 23.34 -0.92 -0.18
N PRO A 141 23.56 0.40 0.00
CA PRO A 141 22.52 1.27 0.52
C PRO A 141 21.23 1.12 -0.29
N VAL A 142 20.10 1.06 0.40
CA VAL A 142 18.77 0.91 -0.22
C VAL A 142 17.76 1.82 0.47
N GLU A 143 16.93 2.48 -0.34
CA GLU A 143 15.81 3.25 0.17
C GLU A 143 14.78 2.35 0.86
N THR A 144 14.46 2.67 2.09
CA THR A 144 13.39 2.02 2.87
C THR A 144 12.01 2.47 2.39
N GLN A 145 10.96 1.78 2.84
CA GLN A 145 9.57 2.22 2.60
C GLN A 145 9.27 3.62 3.15
N SER A 146 10.09 4.11 4.08
CA SER A 146 9.97 5.47 4.65
C SER A 146 10.60 6.55 3.77
N GLY A 147 11.23 6.22 2.64
CA GLY A 147 11.75 7.18 1.66
C GLY A 147 13.16 7.72 2.00
N TYR A 148 13.95 6.99 2.76
CA TYR A 148 15.36 7.28 3.03
C TYR A 148 16.18 5.99 3.12
N ALA A 149 17.48 6.09 2.83
CA ALA A 149 18.43 4.98 2.93
C ALA A 149 19.36 5.11 4.13
N VAL A 150 19.58 6.35 4.61
CA VAL A 150 20.54 6.64 5.70
C VAL A 150 19.90 7.55 6.74
N ILE A 151 20.21 7.28 8.01
CA ILE A 151 19.93 8.17 9.15
C ILE A 151 21.26 8.64 9.74
N LEU A 152 21.43 9.94 9.91
CA LEU A 152 22.46 10.51 10.75
C LEU A 152 21.83 10.83 12.12
N ARG A 153 22.21 10.06 13.14
CA ARG A 153 21.67 10.21 14.50
C ARG A 153 22.67 10.84 15.42
N SER A 154 22.27 11.88 16.16
CA SER A 154 23.09 12.51 17.19
C SER A 154 22.63 12.12 18.61
N PHE A 155 23.55 12.19 19.56
CA PHE A 155 23.30 11.84 20.96
C PHE A 155 23.70 13.01 21.88
N ASN A 156 22.97 13.16 22.99
CA ASN A 156 23.36 14.09 24.05
C ASN A 156 24.44 13.47 24.97
N GLU A 157 24.93 14.26 25.94
CA GLU A 157 25.93 13.82 26.91
C GLU A 157 25.51 12.61 27.76
N LYS A 158 24.19 12.33 27.86
CA LYS A 158 23.64 11.15 28.56
C LYS A 158 23.53 9.91 27.65
N GLY A 159 23.98 9.99 26.40
CA GLY A 159 23.87 8.92 25.43
C GLY A 159 22.45 8.70 24.88
N GLN A 160 21.56 9.69 25.01
CA GLN A 160 20.20 9.63 24.48
C GLN A 160 20.19 10.23 23.06
N ALA A 161 19.56 9.55 22.12
CA ALA A 161 19.42 10.04 20.74
C ALA A 161 18.55 11.31 20.71
N VAL A 162 19.07 12.42 20.22
CA VAL A 162 18.36 13.71 20.18
C VAL A 162 17.88 14.07 18.79
N ASP A 163 18.71 13.90 17.76
CA ASP A 163 18.33 14.23 16.39
C ASP A 163 18.47 13.02 15.47
N ASP A 164 17.58 12.91 14.52
CA ASP A 164 17.69 12.05 13.35
C ASP A 164 17.49 12.89 12.10
N ASP A 165 18.45 12.83 11.16
CA ASP A 165 18.40 13.48 9.86
C ASP A 165 18.43 12.40 8.75
N TYR A 166 17.65 12.58 7.69
CA TYR A 166 17.42 11.57 6.66
C TYR A 166 18.12 11.89 5.35
N TYR A 167 18.70 10.85 4.74
CA TYR A 167 19.44 10.94 3.50
C TYR A 167 19.09 9.80 2.54
N ASP A 168 19.28 10.05 1.24
CA ASP A 168 19.18 9.02 0.20
C ASP A 168 20.43 8.10 0.17
N GLU A 169 20.51 7.23 -0.82
CA GLU A 169 21.62 6.29 -1.03
C GLU A 169 22.95 7.01 -1.30
N GLU A 170 22.93 8.19 -1.88
CA GLU A 170 24.08 9.03 -2.21
C GLU A 170 24.42 10.08 -1.13
N MET A 171 23.76 10.04 0.03
CA MET A 171 23.91 11.03 1.12
C MET A 171 23.41 12.43 0.77
N ASN A 172 22.46 12.58 -0.15
CA ASN A 172 21.75 13.84 -0.30
C ASN A 172 20.62 13.91 0.74
N PRO A 173 20.38 15.08 1.37
CA PRO A 173 19.26 15.26 2.30
C PRO A 173 17.92 14.99 1.61
N VAL A 174 17.04 14.21 2.25
CA VAL A 174 15.70 13.87 1.71
C VAL A 174 14.60 14.11 2.71
N MET A 175 13.43 14.52 2.22
CA MET A 175 12.20 14.46 3.00
C MET A 175 11.67 13.02 2.98
N CYS A 176 11.42 12.44 4.14
CA CYS A 176 10.81 11.11 4.21
C CYS A 176 9.36 11.13 3.73
N THR A 177 8.75 9.97 3.54
CA THR A 177 7.32 9.84 3.15
C THR A 177 6.37 10.53 4.15
N GLY A 178 6.82 10.73 5.40
CA GLY A 178 6.12 11.49 6.43
C GLY A 178 6.12 13.01 6.23
N GLY A 179 6.82 13.55 5.22
CA GLY A 179 6.84 14.98 4.91
C GLY A 179 7.79 15.81 5.79
N TYR A 180 8.83 15.21 6.36
CA TYR A 180 9.86 15.89 7.15
C TYR A 180 11.25 15.32 6.85
N TYR A 181 12.29 16.14 7.08
CA TYR A 181 13.69 15.79 6.86
C TYR A 181 14.30 15.04 8.04
N GLY A 182 13.84 15.34 9.24
CA GLY A 182 14.35 14.75 10.47
C GLY A 182 13.47 15.09 11.67
N PHE A 183 13.85 14.65 12.84
CA PHE A 183 13.13 15.04 14.03
C PHE A 183 14.04 15.16 15.26
N HIS A 184 13.65 16.06 16.17
CA HIS A 184 14.32 16.32 17.43
C HIS A 184 13.51 15.74 18.60
N ARG A 185 14.18 15.04 19.52
CA ARG A 185 13.61 14.45 20.74
C ARG A 185 13.93 15.28 21.98
N ILE A 186 12.93 15.52 22.80
CA ILE A 186 13.07 16.19 24.07
C ILE A 186 12.77 15.17 25.17
N TYR A 187 13.64 15.09 26.16
CA TYR A 187 13.55 14.13 27.25
C TYR A 187 13.09 14.80 28.56
N ASN A 188 12.25 14.08 29.31
CA ASN A 188 11.88 14.50 30.66
C ASN A 188 12.99 14.18 31.71
N ASP A 189 12.80 14.59 32.93
CA ASP A 189 13.77 14.36 34.02
C ASP A 189 13.99 12.87 34.34
N GLN A 190 13.05 12.01 33.95
CA GLN A 190 13.14 10.54 34.08
C GLN A 190 13.86 9.87 32.92
N GLY A 191 14.33 10.66 31.93
CA GLY A 191 15.02 10.17 30.74
C GLY A 191 14.11 9.56 29.69
N GLN A 192 12.79 9.80 29.74
CA GLN A 192 11.84 9.34 28.72
C GLN A 192 11.69 10.43 27.66
N ASN A 193 11.63 10.03 26.38
CA ASN A 193 11.34 10.93 25.26
C ASN A 193 9.91 11.48 25.39
N SER A 194 9.78 12.71 25.89
CA SER A 194 8.49 13.34 26.21
C SER A 194 7.93 14.21 25.09
N GLU A 195 8.75 14.56 24.08
CA GLU A 195 8.30 15.32 22.91
C GLU A 195 9.16 15.00 21.70
N ASN A 196 8.51 14.84 20.54
CA ASN A 196 9.14 14.84 19.23
C ASN A 196 8.77 16.11 18.47
N VAL A 197 9.75 16.73 17.81
CA VAL A 197 9.57 17.88 16.91
C VAL A 197 10.00 17.48 15.50
N TYR A 198 9.12 17.56 14.54
CA TYR A 198 9.44 17.27 13.13
C TYR A 198 10.10 18.48 12.47
N LEU A 199 11.21 18.26 11.77
CA LEU A 199 12.06 19.30 11.21
C LEU A 199 12.07 19.24 9.68
N GLY A 200 12.01 20.43 9.05
CA GLY A 200 12.30 20.59 7.64
C GLY A 200 13.81 20.65 7.36
N MET A 201 14.23 20.67 6.10
CA MET A 201 15.63 20.76 5.70
C MET A 201 16.35 22.04 6.20
N ASN A 202 15.59 23.05 6.61
CA ASN A 202 16.11 24.30 7.21
C ASN A 202 16.31 24.21 8.74
N GLY A 203 16.07 23.04 9.34
CA GLY A 203 16.14 22.82 10.80
C GLY A 203 15.01 23.45 11.61
N LEU A 204 14.00 24.05 10.95
CA LEU A 204 12.83 24.61 11.65
C LEU A 204 11.69 23.61 11.72
N PRO A 205 10.80 23.72 12.74
CA PRO A 205 9.62 22.85 12.81
C PRO A 205 8.76 22.93 11.57
N VAL A 206 8.32 21.78 11.06
CA VAL A 206 7.45 21.63 9.89
C VAL A 206 6.31 20.69 10.23
N CYS A 207 5.12 20.95 9.69
CA CYS A 207 4.04 19.98 9.78
C CYS A 207 4.37 18.76 8.92
N ASN A 208 4.24 17.58 9.52
CA ASN A 208 4.34 16.31 8.80
C ASN A 208 3.11 16.11 7.87
N SER A 209 3.10 15.03 7.12
CA SER A 209 1.99 14.69 6.21
C SER A 209 0.62 14.55 6.91
N SER A 210 0.60 14.40 8.23
CA SER A 210 -0.63 14.34 9.05
C SER A 210 -1.05 15.70 9.63
N GLY A 211 -0.34 16.79 9.30
CA GLY A 211 -0.75 18.16 9.61
C GLY A 211 -0.28 18.71 10.96
N TYR A 212 0.59 18.02 11.71
CA TYR A 212 1.15 18.50 12.98
C TYR A 212 2.68 18.50 12.96
N ALA A 213 3.30 19.37 13.78
CA ALA A 213 4.73 19.54 13.83
C ALA A 213 5.36 18.94 15.09
N ARG A 214 4.55 18.65 16.11
CA ARG A 214 5.05 18.14 17.39
C ARG A 214 4.10 17.12 17.99
N GLU A 215 4.66 16.14 18.69
CA GLU A 215 3.94 15.19 19.55
C GLU A 215 4.48 15.27 20.97
N LYS A 216 3.59 15.36 21.97
CA LYS A 216 3.94 15.28 23.40
C LYS A 216 3.35 14.03 24.02
N TYR A 217 4.14 13.41 24.89
CA TYR A 217 3.81 12.13 25.51
C TYR A 217 3.75 12.24 27.03
N LEU A 218 2.73 11.62 27.61
CA LEU A 218 2.62 11.33 29.04
C LEU A 218 2.73 9.81 29.24
N PHE A 219 3.38 9.39 30.30
CA PHE A 219 3.71 7.99 30.54
C PHE A 219 2.92 7.40 31.71
N ASP A 220 2.67 6.09 31.67
CA ASP A 220 2.13 5.31 32.77
C ASP A 220 3.25 4.86 33.73
N LYS A 221 2.86 4.10 34.76
CA LYS A 221 3.80 3.58 35.78
C LYS A 221 4.79 2.57 35.21
N GLU A 222 4.40 1.88 34.14
CA GLU A 222 5.21 0.92 33.39
C GLU A 222 6.09 1.61 32.34
N LYS A 223 6.14 2.95 32.34
CA LYS A 223 6.91 3.79 31.41
C LYS A 223 6.44 3.69 29.93
N ARG A 224 5.21 3.23 29.69
CA ARG A 224 4.58 3.23 28.37
C ARG A 224 3.85 4.55 28.15
N VAL A 225 3.67 4.96 26.89
CA VAL A 225 2.92 6.19 26.55
C VAL A 225 1.45 6.03 26.96
N ALA A 226 1.01 6.71 28.01
CA ALA A 226 -0.38 6.70 28.45
C ALA A 226 -1.26 7.66 27.64
N ARG A 227 -0.70 8.81 27.25
CA ARG A 227 -1.38 9.81 26.41
C ARG A 227 -0.41 10.45 25.44
N LYS A 228 -0.94 10.88 24.29
CA LYS A 228 -0.25 11.64 23.25
C LYS A 228 -1.09 12.84 22.85
N PHE A 229 -0.44 13.97 22.54
CA PHE A 229 -1.09 15.21 22.09
C PHE A 229 -0.32 15.80 20.91
N TYR A 230 -1.03 16.52 20.04
CA TYR A 230 -0.52 17.09 18.79
C TYR A 230 -0.45 18.60 18.83
N PHE A 231 0.62 19.18 18.27
CA PHE A 231 0.85 20.62 18.24
C PHE A 231 1.36 21.06 16.86
N ASP A 232 1.04 22.29 16.47
CA ASP A 232 1.51 22.91 15.24
C ASP A 232 2.98 23.42 15.36
N VAL A 233 3.45 24.11 14.32
CA VAL A 233 4.81 24.70 14.28
C VAL A 233 5.04 25.75 15.36
N ASN A 234 4.00 26.42 15.84
CA ASN A 234 4.05 27.45 16.88
C ASN A 234 3.91 26.86 18.30
N GLY A 235 3.62 25.56 18.42
CA GLY A 235 3.35 24.90 19.68
C GLY A 235 1.90 25.07 20.18
N GLU A 236 0.97 25.49 19.31
CA GLU A 236 -0.44 25.54 19.59
C GLU A 236 -1.07 24.15 19.35
N ALA A 237 -2.04 23.77 20.22
CA ALA A 237 -2.72 22.49 20.07
C ALA A 237 -3.44 22.40 18.73
N THR A 238 -3.14 21.38 17.96
CA THR A 238 -3.72 21.11 16.64
C THR A 238 -4.29 19.68 16.57
N THR A 239 -4.96 19.36 15.47
CA THR A 239 -5.53 18.04 15.27
C THR A 239 -4.52 17.05 14.68
N GLY A 240 -4.62 15.80 15.12
CA GLY A 240 -3.93 14.66 14.52
C GLY A 240 -4.67 14.08 13.31
N PRO A 241 -4.24 12.89 12.83
CA PRO A 241 -4.64 12.33 11.52
C PRO A 241 -6.14 12.11 11.31
N VAL A 242 -6.92 11.91 12.40
CA VAL A 242 -8.37 11.64 12.31
C VAL A 242 -9.21 12.74 12.97
N GLY A 243 -8.60 13.93 13.20
CA GLY A 243 -9.28 15.10 13.73
C GLY A 243 -9.31 15.18 15.26
N GLN A 244 -8.56 14.32 15.97
CA GLN A 244 -8.38 14.34 17.42
C GLN A 244 -7.28 15.33 17.83
N PHE A 245 -7.35 15.86 19.05
CA PHE A 245 -6.27 16.68 19.65
C PHE A 245 -5.29 15.84 20.45
N GLY A 246 -5.67 14.62 20.81
CA GLY A 246 -4.82 13.69 21.53
C GLY A 246 -5.43 12.29 21.57
N GLU A 247 -4.70 11.38 22.19
CA GLU A 247 -5.06 9.97 22.35
C GLU A 247 -4.68 9.48 23.73
N ALA A 248 -5.50 8.58 24.31
CA ALA A 248 -5.17 7.84 25.52
C ALA A 248 -5.17 6.34 25.22
N TYR A 249 -4.17 5.63 25.71
CA TYR A 249 -3.89 4.24 25.37
C TYR A 249 -4.13 3.28 26.54
N THR A 250 -4.62 2.09 26.20
CA THR A 250 -4.64 0.92 27.10
C THR A 250 -3.85 -0.21 26.41
N TYR A 251 -3.15 -1.01 27.22
CA TYR A 251 -2.23 -2.03 26.73
C TYR A 251 -2.61 -3.43 27.24
N ASP A 252 -2.24 -4.46 26.47
CA ASP A 252 -2.24 -5.85 26.95
C ASP A 252 -0.97 -6.21 27.72
N GLY A 253 -0.88 -7.47 28.17
CA GLY A 253 0.29 -7.99 28.88
C GLY A 253 1.59 -8.03 28.06
N ASN A 254 1.49 -7.93 26.73
CA ASN A 254 2.63 -7.86 25.81
C ASN A 254 2.98 -6.42 25.43
N SER A 255 2.44 -5.42 26.14
CA SER A 255 2.60 -3.99 25.85
C SER A 255 2.10 -3.54 24.47
N ARG A 256 1.14 -4.27 23.89
CA ARG A 256 0.47 -3.86 22.65
C ARG A 256 -0.78 -3.04 22.99
N ILE A 257 -1.03 -1.96 22.22
CA ILE A 257 -2.21 -1.10 22.41
C ILE A 257 -3.47 -1.92 22.09
N THR A 258 -4.38 -2.05 23.05
CA THR A 258 -5.67 -2.72 22.86
C THR A 258 -6.83 -1.75 22.75
N LYS A 259 -6.65 -0.51 23.23
CA LYS A 259 -7.69 0.51 23.19
C LYS A 259 -7.07 1.89 23.05
N VAL A 260 -7.65 2.68 22.17
CA VAL A 260 -7.36 4.11 22.00
C VAL A 260 -8.63 4.89 22.28
N VAL A 261 -8.55 5.86 23.19
CA VAL A 261 -9.62 6.86 23.42
C VAL A 261 -9.14 8.18 22.81
N PHE A 262 -9.89 8.72 21.88
CA PHE A 262 -9.58 9.99 21.23
C PHE A 262 -10.01 11.14 22.11
N LEU A 263 -9.15 12.18 22.17
CA LEU A 263 -9.27 13.28 23.08
C LEU A 263 -9.47 14.60 22.36
N GLY A 264 -10.27 15.46 22.95
CA GLY A 264 -10.45 16.86 22.56
C GLY A 264 -9.31 17.75 23.04
N LYS A 265 -9.40 19.05 22.72
CA LYS A 265 -8.39 20.06 23.08
C LYS A 265 -8.22 20.22 24.60
N ASP A 266 -9.27 19.94 25.36
CA ASP A 266 -9.28 19.97 26.84
C ASP A 266 -8.83 18.64 27.48
N GLY A 267 -8.53 17.63 26.67
CA GLY A 267 -8.12 16.30 27.11
C GLY A 267 -9.27 15.38 27.54
N SER A 268 -10.53 15.79 27.36
CA SER A 268 -11.72 14.94 27.56
C SER A 268 -11.95 14.04 26.33
N PRO A 269 -12.65 12.88 26.47
CA PRO A 269 -13.05 12.07 25.34
C PRO A 269 -13.83 12.88 24.31
N GLN A 270 -13.47 12.75 23.02
CA GLN A 270 -14.12 13.45 21.93
C GLN A 270 -14.18 12.56 20.69
N ALA A 271 -15.31 12.59 19.99
CA ALA A 271 -15.45 11.87 18.74
C ALA A 271 -14.54 12.49 17.65
N VAL A 272 -13.88 11.62 16.90
CA VAL A 272 -13.14 11.99 15.68
C VAL A 272 -14.09 12.32 14.53
N SER A 273 -13.56 12.82 13.41
CA SER A 273 -14.34 13.20 12.23
C SER A 273 -15.25 12.08 11.71
N ALA A 274 -14.85 10.82 11.88
CA ALA A 274 -15.63 9.65 11.49
C ALA A 274 -16.76 9.28 12.48
N GLY A 275 -16.92 10.01 13.61
CA GLY A 275 -18.03 9.89 14.54
C GLY A 275 -17.86 8.88 15.68
N TYR A 276 -16.69 8.30 15.88
CA TYR A 276 -16.39 7.42 17.02
C TYR A 276 -15.39 8.06 17.99
N THR A 277 -15.43 7.64 19.27
CA THR A 277 -14.56 8.15 20.34
C THR A 277 -13.52 7.12 20.75
N ILE A 278 -13.80 5.85 20.55
CA ILE A 278 -12.97 4.74 21.03
C ILE A 278 -12.69 3.80 19.85
N SER A 279 -11.44 3.34 19.76
CA SER A 279 -10.98 2.30 18.84
C SER A 279 -10.40 1.14 19.64
N GLU A 280 -10.91 -0.09 19.45
CA GLU A 280 -10.45 -1.29 20.15
C GLU A 280 -9.77 -2.25 19.20
N TRP A 281 -8.54 -2.67 19.55
CA TRP A 281 -7.63 -3.43 18.71
C TRP A 281 -7.41 -4.85 19.22
N ASN A 282 -7.43 -5.82 18.32
CA ASN A 282 -7.00 -7.19 18.59
C ASN A 282 -5.93 -7.58 17.59
N TYR A 283 -5.06 -8.48 18.01
CA TYR A 283 -3.87 -8.86 17.26
C TYR A 283 -3.86 -10.32 16.88
N TYR A 284 -3.18 -10.61 15.79
CA TYR A 284 -2.74 -11.96 15.47
C TYR A 284 -1.62 -12.39 16.42
N ARG A 285 -1.25 -13.67 16.33
CA ARG A 285 -0.20 -14.28 17.14
C ARG A 285 1.17 -13.66 16.86
N ASP A 286 1.46 -13.29 15.61
CA ASP A 286 2.69 -12.60 15.20
C ASP A 286 2.77 -11.12 15.65
N GLY A 287 1.75 -10.61 16.31
CA GLY A 287 1.71 -9.22 16.77
C GLY A 287 1.13 -8.22 15.76
N THR A 288 0.79 -8.65 14.55
CA THR A 288 0.12 -7.79 13.56
C THR A 288 -1.34 -7.54 13.94
N LEU A 289 -1.87 -6.37 13.54
CA LEU A 289 -3.24 -5.98 13.85
C LEU A 289 -4.24 -6.90 13.14
N LYS A 290 -5.16 -7.53 13.90
CA LYS A 290 -6.20 -8.43 13.41
C LYS A 290 -7.51 -7.74 13.18
N THR A 291 -8.00 -7.00 14.17
CA THR A 291 -9.27 -6.26 14.10
C THR A 291 -9.16 -4.91 14.77
N ASN A 292 -9.93 -3.96 14.25
CA ASN A 292 -10.16 -2.65 14.85
C ASN A 292 -11.68 -2.42 14.88
N MET A 293 -12.26 -2.19 16.06
CA MET A 293 -13.69 -1.91 16.29
C MET A 293 -13.88 -0.48 16.80
N TYR A 294 -14.99 0.15 16.44
CA TYR A 294 -15.26 1.56 16.74
C TYR A 294 -16.46 1.72 17.66
N PHE A 295 -16.33 2.58 18.69
CA PHE A 295 -17.34 2.80 19.71
C PHE A 295 -17.52 4.29 20.03
N ASP A 296 -18.69 4.66 20.54
CA ASP A 296 -18.92 5.96 21.14
C ASP A 296 -18.27 6.05 22.54
N GLU A 297 -18.42 7.19 23.20
CA GLU A 297 -17.89 7.43 24.55
C GLU A 297 -18.52 6.48 25.59
N SER A 298 -19.77 6.05 25.37
CA SER A 298 -20.50 5.11 26.25
C SER A 298 -20.17 3.65 26.00
N GLY A 299 -19.33 3.35 24.98
CA GLY A 299 -18.95 1.99 24.61
C GLY A 299 -19.96 1.28 23.68
N ASN A 300 -20.90 2.00 23.07
CA ASN A 300 -21.78 1.41 22.07
C ASN A 300 -21.07 1.39 20.71
N PRO A 301 -21.20 0.29 19.92
CA PRO A 301 -20.61 0.22 18.59
C PRO A 301 -21.14 1.32 17.65
N VAL A 302 -20.23 2.01 16.96
CA VAL A 302 -20.56 3.10 16.00
C VAL A 302 -20.41 2.60 14.58
N SER A 303 -21.41 2.88 13.76
CA SER A 303 -21.39 2.60 12.33
C SER A 303 -20.72 3.73 11.57
N LEU A 304 -19.70 3.43 10.76
CA LEU A 304 -19.03 4.39 9.89
C LEU A 304 -19.75 4.50 8.52
N SER A 305 -19.21 5.34 7.64
CA SER A 305 -19.82 5.75 6.36
C SER A 305 -20.26 4.61 5.44
N LYS A 306 -19.54 3.49 5.42
CA LYS A 306 -19.89 2.28 4.65
C LYS A 306 -20.73 1.27 5.45
N GLY A 307 -21.26 1.69 6.59
CA GLY A 307 -22.07 0.85 7.48
C GLY A 307 -21.26 -0.24 8.19
N GLN A 308 -19.94 -0.09 8.28
CA GLN A 308 -19.04 -0.94 9.08
C GLN A 308 -18.95 -0.42 10.52
N TYR A 309 -18.80 -1.34 11.46
CA TYR A 309 -18.56 -1.07 12.88
C TYR A 309 -17.12 -1.36 13.29
N GLY A 310 -16.33 -1.83 12.36
CA GLY A 310 -14.93 -2.15 12.50
C GLY A 310 -14.39 -2.77 11.23
N VAL A 311 -13.10 -3.09 11.26
CA VAL A 311 -12.38 -3.73 10.17
C VAL A 311 -11.59 -4.93 10.67
N LYS A 312 -11.42 -5.92 9.80
CA LYS A 312 -10.54 -7.07 10.01
C LYS A 312 -9.51 -7.09 8.88
N TYR A 313 -8.26 -7.23 9.24
CA TYR A 313 -7.14 -7.36 8.30
C TYR A 313 -6.81 -8.84 8.09
N VAL A 314 -6.80 -9.29 6.85
CA VAL A 314 -6.51 -10.70 6.49
C VAL A 314 -5.71 -10.69 5.19
N ASN A 315 -4.44 -11.14 5.22
CA ASN A 315 -3.61 -11.29 4.03
C ASN A 315 -3.58 -10.05 3.12
N GLY A 316 -3.38 -8.87 3.71
CA GLY A 316 -3.38 -7.59 2.99
C GLY A 316 -4.77 -7.07 2.59
N VAL A 317 -5.84 -7.81 2.88
CA VAL A 317 -7.23 -7.42 2.57
C VAL A 317 -7.91 -6.88 3.82
N THR A 318 -8.68 -5.79 3.66
CA THR A 318 -9.51 -5.21 4.72
C THR A 318 -10.96 -5.64 4.55
N LEU A 319 -11.51 -6.34 5.56
CA LEU A 319 -12.91 -6.78 5.60
C LEU A 319 -13.69 -5.97 6.63
N TYR A 320 -14.89 -5.53 6.28
CA TYR A 320 -15.80 -4.80 7.16
C TYR A 320 -16.50 -5.71 8.15
N LEU A 321 -16.62 -5.25 9.40
CA LEU A 321 -17.24 -5.94 10.50
C LEU A 321 -18.62 -5.34 10.82
N ASN A 322 -19.55 -6.18 11.30
CA ASN A 322 -20.81 -5.75 11.87
C ASN A 322 -20.64 -5.36 13.35
N GLN A 323 -21.71 -4.87 14.00
CA GLN A 323 -21.71 -4.45 15.40
C GLN A 323 -21.26 -5.54 16.41
N TYR A 324 -21.26 -6.80 16.01
CA TYR A 324 -20.83 -7.95 16.82
C TYR A 324 -19.39 -8.39 16.53
N GLY A 325 -18.63 -7.63 15.73
CA GLY A 325 -17.26 -7.97 15.34
C GLY A 325 -17.14 -9.14 14.33
N ARG A 326 -18.26 -9.52 13.67
CA ARG A 326 -18.27 -10.56 12.63
C ARG A 326 -18.17 -9.94 11.26
N VAL A 327 -17.53 -10.63 10.32
CA VAL A 327 -17.45 -10.19 8.93
C VAL A 327 -18.85 -9.94 8.37
N LYS A 328 -19.07 -8.72 7.89
CA LYS A 328 -20.36 -8.27 7.34
C LYS A 328 -20.57 -8.87 5.95
N LEU A 329 -21.77 -9.40 5.67
CA LEU A 329 -22.12 -9.80 4.31
C LEU A 329 -22.50 -8.54 3.51
N CYS A 330 -21.59 -8.06 2.65
CA CYS A 330 -21.80 -6.91 1.77
C CYS A 330 -20.93 -7.04 0.51
N VAL A 331 -21.25 -6.23 -0.49
CA VAL A 331 -20.55 -6.26 -1.79
C VAL A 331 -19.07 -5.89 -1.62
N ASP A 332 -18.76 -4.89 -0.79
CA ASP A 332 -17.37 -4.50 -0.53
C ASP A 332 -16.54 -5.67 0.01
N ASN A 333 -17.07 -6.42 0.99
CA ASN A 333 -16.36 -7.58 1.51
C ASN A 333 -16.25 -8.73 0.51
N LEU A 334 -17.22 -8.86 -0.39
CA LEU A 334 -17.14 -9.84 -1.48
C LEU A 334 -16.01 -9.46 -2.46
N LEU A 335 -15.92 -8.19 -2.84
CA LEU A 335 -14.89 -7.69 -3.74
C LEU A 335 -13.51 -7.70 -3.05
N ASN A 336 -13.40 -7.19 -1.84
CA ASN A 336 -12.14 -7.16 -1.09
C ASN A 336 -11.64 -8.57 -0.75
N GLY A 337 -12.51 -9.50 -0.36
CA GLY A 337 -12.15 -10.87 -0.04
C GLY A 337 -11.81 -11.72 -1.27
N TYR A 338 -12.31 -11.31 -2.44
CA TYR A 338 -12.08 -11.98 -3.72
C TYR A 338 -11.77 -10.95 -4.81
N PRO A 339 -10.60 -10.30 -4.79
CA PRO A 339 -10.26 -9.21 -5.72
C PRO A 339 -10.41 -9.59 -7.19
N PHE A 340 -10.20 -10.87 -7.55
CA PHE A 340 -10.41 -11.37 -8.91
C PHE A 340 -11.87 -11.28 -9.37
N MET A 341 -12.82 -11.04 -8.48
CA MET A 341 -14.23 -10.85 -8.86
C MET A 341 -14.45 -9.65 -9.78
N VAL A 342 -13.59 -8.64 -9.74
CA VAL A 342 -13.61 -7.52 -10.69
C VAL A 342 -13.48 -8.02 -12.14
N VAL A 343 -12.64 -9.05 -12.36
CA VAL A 343 -12.44 -9.69 -13.67
C VAL A 343 -13.71 -10.42 -14.12
N VAL A 344 -14.31 -11.19 -13.19
CA VAL A 344 -15.52 -11.98 -13.48
C VAL A 344 -16.70 -11.05 -13.76
N VAL A 345 -16.95 -10.09 -12.87
CA VAL A 345 -18.07 -9.14 -13.02
C VAL A 345 -17.88 -8.24 -14.25
N GLY A 346 -16.67 -7.72 -14.45
CA GLY A 346 -16.33 -6.91 -15.62
C GLY A 346 -16.50 -7.69 -16.93
N GLY A 347 -16.07 -8.95 -16.97
CA GLY A 347 -16.25 -9.84 -18.13
C GLY A 347 -17.72 -10.12 -18.43
N ILE A 348 -18.52 -10.45 -17.40
CA ILE A 348 -19.98 -10.65 -17.55
C ILE A 348 -20.63 -9.37 -18.06
N LEU A 349 -20.30 -8.21 -17.51
CA LEU A 349 -20.84 -6.93 -17.93
C LEU A 349 -20.52 -6.60 -19.40
N CYS A 350 -19.31 -6.91 -19.86
CA CYS A 350 -18.94 -6.75 -21.28
C CYS A 350 -19.83 -7.58 -22.20
N VAL A 351 -20.09 -8.84 -21.83
CA VAL A 351 -20.97 -9.72 -22.62
C VAL A 351 -22.41 -9.19 -22.60
N LEU A 352 -22.92 -8.79 -21.43
CA LEU A 352 -24.26 -8.23 -21.29
C LEU A 352 -24.45 -6.95 -22.13
N LEU A 353 -23.50 -6.02 -22.11
CA LEU A 353 -23.51 -4.81 -22.94
C LEU A 353 -23.62 -5.12 -24.44
N CYS A 354 -22.96 -6.19 -24.91
CA CYS A 354 -23.05 -6.63 -26.29
C CYS A 354 -24.38 -7.34 -26.64
N LEU A 355 -24.99 -8.04 -25.67
CA LEU A 355 -26.27 -8.74 -25.83
C LEU A 355 -27.49 -7.80 -25.85
N LEU A 356 -27.39 -6.64 -25.21
CA LEU A 356 -28.49 -5.67 -25.15
C LEU A 356 -28.94 -5.21 -26.54
N PRO A 357 -30.24 -4.91 -26.71
CA PRO A 357 -30.74 -4.21 -27.90
C PRO A 357 -30.02 -2.87 -28.12
N GLU A 358 -29.76 -2.48 -29.35
CA GLU A 358 -28.99 -1.26 -29.69
C GLU A 358 -29.53 -0.01 -28.99
N ARG A 359 -30.85 0.11 -28.88
CA ARG A 359 -31.51 1.26 -28.22
C ARG A 359 -31.18 1.36 -26.71
N MET A 360 -30.88 0.24 -26.06
CA MET A 360 -30.56 0.18 -24.63
C MET A 360 -29.08 0.37 -24.33
N ARG A 361 -28.19 0.06 -25.29
CA ARG A 361 -26.73 0.13 -25.08
C ARG A 361 -26.24 1.50 -24.67
N LEU A 362 -26.78 2.56 -25.32
CA LEU A 362 -26.39 3.94 -24.98
C LEU A 362 -26.80 4.32 -23.55
N GLY A 363 -28.01 3.93 -23.13
CA GLY A 363 -28.47 4.17 -21.76
C GLY A 363 -27.62 3.45 -20.72
N MET A 364 -27.30 2.16 -20.98
CA MET A 364 -26.43 1.38 -20.08
C MET A 364 -24.99 1.90 -20.06
N LEU A 365 -24.46 2.37 -21.18
CA LEU A 365 -23.16 3.04 -21.22
C LEU A 365 -23.18 4.31 -20.36
N GLY A 366 -24.24 5.12 -20.42
CA GLY A 366 -24.41 6.30 -19.57
C GLY A 366 -24.45 5.96 -18.08
N ILE A 367 -25.18 4.90 -17.69
CA ILE A 367 -25.19 4.40 -16.31
C ILE A 367 -23.79 3.95 -15.88
N TYR A 368 -23.07 3.28 -16.76
CA TYR A 368 -21.71 2.84 -16.46
C TYR A 368 -20.72 4.00 -16.32
N VAL A 369 -20.86 5.06 -17.11
CA VAL A 369 -20.09 6.30 -16.94
C VAL A 369 -20.36 6.93 -15.56
N LEU A 370 -21.62 6.98 -15.13
CA LEU A 370 -21.95 7.45 -13.78
C LEU A 370 -21.35 6.55 -12.69
N PHE A 371 -21.31 5.24 -12.90
CA PHE A 371 -20.65 4.30 -11.99
C PHE A 371 -19.13 4.56 -11.90
N ILE A 372 -18.44 4.80 -13.04
CA ILE A 372 -17.00 5.17 -13.02
C ILE A 372 -16.79 6.46 -12.21
N LEU A 373 -17.61 7.50 -12.45
CA LEU A 373 -17.50 8.76 -11.70
C LEU A 373 -17.76 8.57 -10.20
N TYR A 374 -18.73 7.72 -9.86
CA TYR A 374 -19.01 7.36 -8.47
C TYR A 374 -17.80 6.69 -7.80
N GLU A 375 -17.21 5.66 -8.40
CA GLU A 375 -16.05 4.94 -7.87
C GLU A 375 -14.80 5.81 -7.79
N THR A 376 -14.60 6.73 -8.74
CA THR A 376 -13.36 7.52 -8.81
C THR A 376 -13.41 8.82 -8.01
N LEU A 377 -14.62 9.37 -7.70
CA LEU A 377 -14.75 10.70 -7.09
C LEU A 377 -15.47 10.69 -5.73
N MET A 378 -16.45 9.79 -5.48
CA MET A 378 -17.38 9.95 -4.35
C MET A 378 -16.84 9.52 -2.98
N PHE A 379 -15.81 8.67 -2.90
CA PHE A 379 -15.32 8.11 -1.63
C PHE A 379 -13.88 8.48 -1.30
N ARG A 380 -13.39 9.57 -1.88
CA ARG A 380 -12.05 10.07 -1.60
C ARG A 380 -12.10 11.17 -0.54
N GLU A 381 -11.12 11.17 0.36
CA GLU A 381 -10.97 12.24 1.36
C GLU A 381 -10.42 13.49 0.67
N VAL A 382 -10.98 14.65 1.02
CA VAL A 382 -10.55 15.94 0.48
C VAL A 382 -9.27 16.39 1.19
N GLY A 383 -8.28 16.86 0.43
CA GLY A 383 -7.07 17.47 1.01
C GLY A 383 -5.77 17.10 0.33
N ASP A 384 -5.77 16.18 -0.64
CA ASP A 384 -4.56 15.77 -1.37
C ASP A 384 -4.55 16.39 -2.79
N THR A 385 -3.63 17.33 -3.03
CA THR A 385 -3.41 17.98 -4.34
C THR A 385 -2.07 17.60 -4.97
N ARG A 386 -1.44 16.52 -4.50
CA ARG A 386 -0.17 16.04 -5.07
C ARG A 386 -0.37 15.50 -6.47
N THR A 387 0.71 15.48 -7.24
CA THR A 387 0.74 14.92 -8.59
C THR A 387 1.88 13.92 -8.72
N ASN A 388 1.62 12.79 -9.37
CA ASN A 388 2.64 11.83 -9.78
C ASN A 388 2.63 11.72 -11.31
N LEU A 389 3.45 12.54 -11.95
CA LEU A 389 3.55 12.59 -13.41
C LEU A 389 4.62 11.65 -13.98
N LYS A 390 5.20 10.78 -13.14
CA LYS A 390 6.18 9.78 -13.58
C LYS A 390 5.43 8.52 -14.02
N LEU A 391 5.51 8.19 -15.30
CA LEU A 391 4.93 6.96 -15.85
C LEU A 391 5.69 5.73 -15.34
N PHE A 392 4.97 4.67 -14.98
CA PHE A 392 5.50 3.44 -14.40
C PHE A 392 6.24 3.64 -13.07
N SER A 393 5.81 4.63 -12.29
CA SER A 393 6.40 4.94 -10.99
C SER A 393 6.36 3.74 -10.01
N TYR A 394 5.36 2.89 -10.13
CA TYR A 394 5.14 1.71 -9.29
C TYR A 394 5.61 0.38 -9.91
N ALA A 395 6.23 0.40 -11.11
CA ALA A 395 6.58 -0.84 -11.83
C ALA A 395 7.49 -1.77 -11.01
N GLY A 396 8.44 -1.21 -10.25
CA GLY A 396 9.33 -1.98 -9.37
C GLY A 396 8.60 -2.68 -8.21
N LYS A 397 7.48 -2.13 -7.75
CA LYS A 397 6.67 -2.67 -6.65
C LYS A 397 5.54 -3.59 -7.11
N PHE A 398 5.24 -3.65 -8.41
CA PHE A 398 4.13 -4.44 -8.96
C PHE A 398 4.19 -5.93 -8.59
N LEU A 399 5.38 -6.53 -8.57
CA LEU A 399 5.54 -7.95 -8.23
C LEU A 399 5.57 -8.22 -6.72
N THR A 400 5.93 -7.24 -5.91
CA THR A 400 6.17 -7.40 -4.47
C THR A 400 5.07 -6.83 -3.59
N ASP A 401 4.26 -5.89 -4.09
CA ASP A 401 3.19 -5.24 -3.33
C ASP A 401 1.82 -5.55 -3.94
N PHE A 402 1.02 -6.31 -3.19
CA PHE A 402 -0.32 -6.70 -3.63
C PHE A 402 -1.24 -5.50 -3.82
N THR A 403 -1.20 -4.51 -2.94
CA THR A 403 -2.10 -3.34 -2.98
C THR A 403 -1.86 -2.50 -4.24
N ILE A 404 -0.57 -2.29 -4.59
CA ILE A 404 -0.19 -1.59 -5.83
C ILE A 404 -0.63 -2.39 -7.05
N ARG A 405 -0.39 -3.69 -7.06
CA ARG A 405 -0.78 -4.60 -8.15
C ARG A 405 -2.29 -4.62 -8.36
N GLU A 406 -3.05 -4.74 -7.26
CA GLU A 406 -4.51 -4.71 -7.28
C GLU A 406 -5.03 -3.38 -7.84
N GLY A 407 -4.53 -2.23 -7.36
CA GLY A 407 -4.93 -0.91 -7.83
C GLY A 407 -4.71 -0.74 -9.34
N MET A 408 -3.53 -1.11 -9.84
CA MET A 408 -3.22 -1.03 -11.28
C MET A 408 -4.15 -1.91 -12.13
N ILE A 409 -4.43 -3.14 -11.69
CA ILE A 409 -5.31 -4.06 -12.43
C ILE A 409 -6.76 -3.57 -12.36
N ASN A 410 -7.21 -3.07 -11.23
CA ASN A 410 -8.56 -2.52 -11.06
C ASN A 410 -8.81 -1.31 -11.96
N ASN A 411 -7.84 -0.41 -12.13
CA ASN A 411 -7.94 0.73 -13.07
C ASN A 411 -8.14 0.25 -14.51
N ILE A 412 -7.41 -0.79 -14.94
CA ILE A 412 -7.58 -1.40 -16.27
C ILE A 412 -9.00 -2.00 -16.38
N TRP A 413 -9.42 -2.82 -15.42
CA TRP A 413 -10.72 -3.50 -15.46
C TRP A 413 -11.91 -2.56 -15.31
N LEU A 414 -11.77 -1.43 -14.66
CA LEU A 414 -12.80 -0.39 -14.58
C LEU A 414 -13.13 0.20 -15.97
N PHE A 415 -12.16 0.30 -16.86
CA PHE A 415 -12.36 0.89 -18.19
C PHE A 415 -12.63 -0.14 -19.32
N ILE A 416 -12.48 -1.44 -19.07
CA ILE A 416 -12.79 -2.48 -20.07
C ILE A 416 -14.27 -2.47 -20.47
N PRO A 417 -15.27 -2.47 -19.54
CA PRO A 417 -16.68 -2.38 -19.93
C PRO A 417 -17.03 -1.06 -20.62
N PHE A 418 -16.38 0.05 -20.25
CA PHE A 418 -16.55 1.33 -20.96
C PHE A 418 -16.11 1.25 -22.42
N GLY A 419 -14.92 0.68 -22.69
CA GLY A 419 -14.44 0.46 -24.06
C GLY A 419 -15.34 -0.49 -24.87
N THR A 420 -15.77 -1.60 -24.23
CA THR A 420 -16.70 -2.58 -24.84
C THR A 420 -18.04 -1.94 -25.17
N GLY A 421 -18.65 -1.23 -24.22
CA GLY A 421 -19.94 -0.53 -24.44
C GLY A 421 -19.84 0.57 -25.48
N SER A 422 -18.77 1.36 -25.46
CA SER A 422 -18.52 2.40 -26.45
C SER A 422 -18.40 1.81 -27.86
N TYR A 423 -17.67 0.70 -28.02
CA TYR A 423 -17.60 0.01 -29.30
C TYR A 423 -18.96 -0.59 -29.71
N ALA A 424 -19.68 -1.19 -28.78
CA ALA A 424 -21.01 -1.75 -29.05
C ALA A 424 -22.02 -0.73 -29.52
N VAL A 425 -21.92 0.54 -29.05
CA VAL A 425 -22.77 1.67 -29.47
C VAL A 425 -22.32 2.25 -30.80
N PHE A 426 -21.06 2.65 -30.91
CA PHE A 426 -20.58 3.49 -32.00
C PHE A 426 -19.99 2.70 -33.17
N LYS A 427 -19.66 1.41 -33.00
CA LYS A 427 -19.06 0.52 -34.01
C LYS A 427 -17.77 1.07 -34.64
N ARG A 428 -17.02 1.90 -33.91
CA ARG A 428 -15.78 2.53 -34.36
C ARG A 428 -14.61 2.11 -33.48
N LYS A 429 -13.52 1.60 -34.06
CA LYS A 429 -12.32 1.18 -33.31
C LYS A 429 -11.66 2.32 -32.53
N ARG A 430 -11.76 3.56 -33.02
CA ARG A 430 -11.14 4.74 -32.41
C ARG A 430 -11.83 5.24 -31.12
N VAL A 431 -12.92 4.61 -30.68
CA VAL A 431 -13.63 5.03 -29.45
C VAL A 431 -12.78 4.87 -28.19
N TRP A 432 -11.69 4.10 -28.20
CA TRP A 432 -10.75 4.05 -27.10
C TRP A 432 -10.14 5.41 -26.72
N VAL A 433 -10.06 6.35 -27.70
CA VAL A 433 -9.57 7.73 -27.45
C VAL A 433 -10.49 8.45 -26.45
N ALA A 434 -11.78 8.10 -26.38
CA ALA A 434 -12.68 8.63 -25.37
C ALA A 434 -12.29 8.16 -23.96
N ALA A 435 -11.75 6.95 -23.80
CA ALA A 435 -11.25 6.47 -22.50
C ALA A 435 -10.08 7.33 -22.01
N PHE A 436 -9.14 7.67 -22.90
CA PHE A 436 -8.03 8.56 -22.58
C PHE A 436 -8.51 9.92 -22.08
N PHE A 437 -9.35 10.63 -22.86
CA PHE A 437 -9.82 11.95 -22.45
C PHE A 437 -10.71 11.90 -21.20
N PHE A 438 -11.49 10.85 -21.02
CA PHE A 438 -12.30 10.66 -19.82
C PHE A 438 -11.44 10.44 -18.59
N SER A 439 -10.39 9.62 -18.70
CA SER A 439 -9.43 9.43 -17.60
C SER A 439 -8.70 10.73 -17.26
N VAL A 440 -8.18 11.45 -18.25
CA VAL A 440 -7.56 12.76 -18.02
C VAL A 440 -8.52 13.73 -17.32
N ALA A 441 -9.80 13.73 -17.70
CA ALA A 441 -10.79 14.58 -17.04
C ALA A 441 -11.01 14.19 -15.57
N ILE A 442 -11.00 12.89 -15.24
CA ILE A 442 -11.09 12.40 -13.85
C ILE A 442 -9.88 12.91 -13.05
N GLU A 443 -8.65 12.73 -13.54
CA GLU A 443 -7.42 13.16 -12.86
C GLU A 443 -7.41 14.68 -12.64
N LEU A 444 -7.85 15.47 -13.62
CA LEU A 444 -7.97 16.91 -13.46
C LEU A 444 -8.99 17.30 -12.40
N ILE A 445 -10.16 16.63 -12.37
CA ILE A 445 -11.17 16.86 -11.32
C ILE A 445 -10.58 16.53 -9.94
N GLN A 446 -9.92 15.40 -9.79
CA GLN A 446 -9.28 15.00 -8.52
C GLN A 446 -8.25 16.03 -8.07
N TYR A 447 -7.40 16.49 -8.98
CA TYR A 447 -6.38 17.51 -8.67
C TYR A 447 -7.01 18.84 -8.21
N PHE A 448 -7.98 19.37 -8.98
CA PHE A 448 -8.60 20.68 -8.65
C PHE A 448 -9.52 20.64 -7.43
N THR A 449 -10.09 19.48 -7.12
CA THR A 449 -10.98 19.31 -5.95
C THR A 449 -10.26 18.79 -4.71
N GLY A 450 -8.97 18.39 -4.83
CA GLY A 450 -8.22 17.78 -3.74
C GLY A 450 -8.73 16.37 -3.36
N LEU A 451 -9.42 15.68 -4.27
CA LEU A 451 -9.99 14.35 -4.04
C LEU A 451 -9.00 13.21 -4.29
N GLY A 452 -7.72 13.48 -4.34
CA GLY A 452 -6.68 12.47 -4.50
C GLY A 452 -5.46 12.95 -5.28
N ILE A 453 -4.48 12.06 -5.42
CA ILE A 453 -3.27 12.29 -6.19
C ILE A 453 -3.58 12.11 -7.67
N ALA A 454 -3.24 13.10 -8.51
CA ALA A 454 -3.37 12.96 -9.96
C ALA A 454 -2.18 12.15 -10.51
N GLU A 455 -2.46 10.97 -11.09
CA GLU A 455 -1.44 10.01 -11.47
C GLU A 455 -1.45 9.68 -12.97
N LEU A 456 -0.27 9.77 -13.60
CA LEU A 456 -0.13 9.41 -15.02
C LEU A 456 -0.29 7.89 -15.24
N ASP A 457 0.04 7.08 -14.23
CA ASP A 457 -0.13 5.62 -14.28
C ASP A 457 -1.62 5.25 -14.34
N ASP A 458 -2.52 5.99 -13.69
CA ASP A 458 -3.96 5.80 -13.74
C ASP A 458 -4.51 6.14 -15.14
N VAL A 459 -4.05 7.26 -15.74
CA VAL A 459 -4.40 7.60 -17.13
C VAL A 459 -3.98 6.49 -18.09
N PHE A 460 -2.79 5.92 -17.90
CA PHE A 460 -2.30 4.83 -18.72
C PHE A 460 -3.14 3.56 -18.54
N GLY A 461 -3.38 3.13 -17.31
CA GLY A 461 -4.17 1.94 -16.97
C GLY A 461 -5.60 2.01 -17.52
N ASN A 462 -6.29 3.12 -17.29
CA ASN A 462 -7.63 3.39 -17.75
C ASN A 462 -7.72 3.39 -19.29
N THR A 463 -6.74 4.02 -19.96
CA THR A 463 -6.67 4.04 -21.43
C THR A 463 -6.45 2.63 -21.98
N LEU A 464 -5.54 1.86 -21.38
CA LEU A 464 -5.28 0.47 -21.75
C LEU A 464 -6.55 -0.38 -21.60
N GLY A 465 -7.29 -0.21 -20.50
CA GLY A 465 -8.59 -0.83 -20.27
C GLY A 465 -9.58 -0.49 -21.39
N GLY A 466 -9.66 0.77 -21.81
CA GLY A 466 -10.48 1.20 -22.94
C GLY A 466 -10.12 0.51 -24.25
N VAL A 467 -8.82 0.35 -24.56
CA VAL A 467 -8.33 -0.36 -25.74
C VAL A 467 -8.71 -1.84 -25.69
N ILE A 468 -8.44 -2.51 -24.55
CA ILE A 468 -8.80 -3.94 -24.35
C ILE A 468 -10.31 -4.13 -24.46
N GLY A 469 -11.10 -3.21 -23.91
CA GLY A 469 -12.56 -3.23 -23.99
C GLY A 469 -13.06 -3.12 -25.42
N VAL A 470 -12.47 -2.27 -26.26
CA VAL A 470 -12.81 -2.20 -27.70
C VAL A 470 -12.52 -3.54 -28.38
N MET A 471 -11.37 -4.16 -28.12
CA MET A 471 -11.01 -5.47 -28.66
C MET A 471 -12.02 -6.54 -28.24
N MET A 472 -12.41 -6.55 -26.97
CA MET A 472 -13.39 -7.46 -26.40
C MET A 472 -14.77 -7.29 -27.07
N GLY A 473 -15.22 -6.03 -27.23
CA GLY A 473 -16.46 -5.71 -27.93
C GLY A 473 -16.48 -6.16 -29.40
N MET A 474 -15.37 -6.02 -30.10
CA MET A 474 -15.22 -6.52 -31.47
C MET A 474 -15.44 -8.03 -31.53
N ILE A 475 -14.76 -8.78 -30.70
CA ILE A 475 -14.82 -10.26 -30.70
C ILE A 475 -16.22 -10.74 -30.31
N VAL A 476 -16.77 -10.22 -29.20
CA VAL A 476 -18.08 -10.66 -28.70
C VAL A 476 -19.18 -10.39 -29.72
N LEU A 477 -19.21 -9.20 -30.32
CA LEU A 477 -20.23 -8.87 -31.32
C LEU A 477 -20.10 -9.73 -32.60
N GLU A 478 -18.89 -9.97 -33.07
CA GLU A 478 -18.67 -10.84 -34.23
C GLU A 478 -19.12 -12.29 -33.94
N MET A 479 -18.82 -12.81 -32.74
CA MET A 479 -19.29 -14.13 -32.32
C MET A 479 -20.82 -14.21 -32.30
N LEU A 480 -21.49 -13.15 -31.82
CA LEU A 480 -22.96 -13.08 -31.81
C LEU A 480 -23.57 -12.98 -33.22
N GLU A 481 -22.95 -12.23 -34.15
CA GLU A 481 -23.39 -12.11 -35.53
C GLU A 481 -23.20 -13.43 -36.29
N ASN A 482 -22.09 -14.11 -36.09
CA ASN A 482 -21.83 -15.41 -36.70
C ASN A 482 -22.83 -16.48 -36.25
N ARG A 483 -23.19 -16.51 -34.95
CA ARG A 483 -24.25 -17.40 -34.44
C ARG A 483 -25.59 -17.16 -35.12
N LYS A 484 -25.98 -15.92 -35.34
CA LYS A 484 -27.23 -15.59 -36.05
C LYS A 484 -27.24 -16.05 -37.50
N ARG A 485 -26.08 -16.04 -38.19
CA ARG A 485 -25.95 -16.52 -39.55
C ARG A 485 -26.03 -18.02 -39.70
N VAL A 486 -25.63 -18.79 -38.67
CA VAL A 486 -25.68 -20.26 -38.65
C VAL A 486 -27.05 -20.80 -38.27
N SER A 487 -27.89 -19.97 -37.59
CA SER A 487 -29.24 -20.33 -37.13
C SER A 487 -30.36 -19.93 -38.10
N ILE A 488 -30.02 -19.40 -39.30
CA ILE A 488 -30.87 -19.13 -40.45
C ILE A 488 -30.49 -20.08 -41.56
#